data_0ed2d6d6d886c9030486c573caab9565
#
_entry.id   0ed2d6d6d886c9030486c573caab9565
#
_cell.length_a   1.000
_cell.length_b   1.000
_cell.length_c   1.000
_cell.angle_alpha   90.00
_cell.angle_beta   90.00
_cell.angle_gamma   90.00
#
_symmetry.space_group_name_H-M   'P 1'
#
loop_
_entity.id
_entity.type
_entity.pdbx_description
1 polymer ?
#
loop_
_entity_poly.entity_id
_entity_poly.type
_entity_poly.pdbx_seq_one_letter_code
_entity_poly.pdbx_strand_id
1 'polypeptide(L)'
;MSTTPDYIEFVLDQIDNKWNKRSKKMFGEYMIYVNEKPILLVCNNTVYVKELDCIKTLFPKENKGFPYKGAKEHYIVDVEDKVIFNNIIDKLVRVIPLPVKNPGKSG
;
A
#
# COMPACT_ATOMS: atom_id res chain seq x y z
N MET A 1 -4.57 -16.51 6.93
CA MET A 1 -4.10 -15.91 8.18
C MET A 1 -4.06 -14.42 8.05
N SER A 2 -4.28 -13.72 9.12
CA SER A 2 -4.27 -12.27 9.04
C SER A 2 -2.87 -11.72 9.24
N THR A 3 -2.70 -10.46 8.89
CA THR A 3 -1.45 -9.75 9.06
C THR A 3 -1.22 -9.45 10.54
N THR A 4 0.02 -9.60 11.00
CA THR A 4 0.36 -9.33 12.39
C THR A 4 0.67 -7.87 12.61
N PRO A 5 0.39 -7.33 13.82
CA PRO A 5 0.76 -5.96 14.13
C PRO A 5 2.25 -5.70 13.99
N ASP A 6 3.09 -6.68 14.34
CA ASP A 6 4.54 -6.52 14.23
C ASP A 6 4.97 -6.30 12.79
N TYR A 7 4.33 -7.01 11.85
CA TYR A 7 4.65 -6.82 10.44
C TYR A 7 4.27 -5.41 9.98
N ILE A 8 3.14 -4.89 10.46
CA ILE A 8 2.72 -3.55 10.11
C ILE A 8 3.71 -2.51 10.63
N GLU A 9 4.23 -2.70 11.85
CA GLU A 9 5.24 -1.80 12.40
C GLU A 9 6.49 -1.82 11.53
N PHE A 10 6.91 -3.01 11.11
CA PHE A 10 8.05 -3.15 10.22
C PHE A 10 7.84 -2.38 8.92
N VAL A 11 6.68 -2.56 8.30
CA VAL A 11 6.38 -1.88 7.04
C VAL A 11 6.38 -0.37 7.21
N LEU A 12 5.76 0.12 8.28
CA LEU A 12 5.73 1.55 8.53
C LEU A 12 7.14 2.11 8.73
N ASP A 13 8.01 1.36 9.40
CA ASP A 13 9.39 1.79 9.60
C ASP A 13 10.19 1.87 8.31
N GLN A 14 9.81 1.10 7.30
CA GLN A 14 10.49 1.13 6.00
C GLN A 14 10.10 2.36 5.18
N ILE A 15 9.00 3.01 5.51
CA ILE A 15 8.52 4.19 4.79
C ILE A 15 9.28 5.43 5.25
N ASP A 16 9.74 6.23 4.29
CA ASP A 16 10.51 7.44 4.58
C ASP A 16 9.72 8.39 5.48
N ASN A 17 10.41 8.97 6.45
CA ASN A 17 9.78 9.85 7.44
C ASN A 17 9.31 11.19 6.87
N LYS A 18 9.66 11.50 5.64
CA LYS A 18 9.18 12.74 5.02
C LYS A 18 7.68 12.73 4.76
N TRP A 19 7.06 11.57 4.78
CA TRP A 19 5.61 11.46 4.59
C TRP A 19 4.90 11.16 5.90
N ASN A 20 3.67 11.65 6.01
CA ASN A 20 2.76 11.18 7.05
C ASN A 20 2.34 9.77 6.68
N LYS A 21 2.30 8.88 7.66
CA LYS A 21 1.94 7.50 7.40
C LYS A 21 1.15 6.95 8.58
N ARG A 22 0.17 6.13 8.29
CA ARG A 22 -0.60 5.45 9.32
C ARG A 22 -1.23 4.19 8.74
N SER A 23 -1.59 3.28 9.61
CA SER A 23 -2.28 2.07 9.19
C SER A 23 -3.71 2.09 9.72
N LYS A 24 -4.58 1.40 9.01
CA LYS A 24 -5.97 1.22 9.42
C LYS A 24 -6.32 -0.25 9.25
N LYS A 25 -6.75 -0.88 10.33
CA LYS A 25 -7.15 -2.27 10.27
C LYS A 25 -8.54 -2.39 9.68
N MET A 26 -8.71 -3.32 8.74
CA MET A 26 -9.98 -3.57 8.08
C MET A 26 -10.14 -5.06 7.84
N PHE A 27 -11.18 -5.64 8.39
CA PHE A 27 -11.51 -7.05 8.15
C PHE A 27 -10.33 -7.98 8.35
N GLY A 28 -9.53 -7.72 9.39
CA GLY A 28 -8.38 -8.57 9.69
C GLY A 28 -7.12 -8.24 8.91
N GLU A 29 -7.21 -7.34 7.94
CA GLU A 29 -6.06 -6.90 7.15
C GLU A 29 -5.84 -5.40 7.37
N TYR A 30 -4.86 -4.83 6.67
CA TYR A 30 -4.51 -3.43 6.92
C TYR A 30 -4.38 -2.67 5.62
N MET A 31 -4.81 -1.41 5.67
CA MET A 31 -4.51 -0.44 4.63
C MET A 31 -3.53 0.55 5.21
N ILE A 32 -2.46 0.86 4.48
CA ILE A 32 -1.50 1.86 4.92
C ILE A 32 -1.71 3.13 4.10
N TYR A 33 -1.93 4.21 4.81
CA TYR A 33 -2.13 5.53 4.21
C TYR A 33 -0.83 6.31 4.27
N VAL A 34 -0.47 6.94 3.17
CA VAL A 34 0.67 7.84 3.10
C VAL A 34 0.15 9.18 2.64
N ASN A 35 0.38 10.22 3.44
CA ASN A 35 -0.20 11.55 3.21
C ASN A 35 -1.72 11.47 3.04
N GLU A 36 -2.36 10.62 3.86
CA GLU A 36 -3.81 10.40 3.89
C GLU A 36 -4.35 9.75 2.61
N LYS A 37 -3.49 9.19 1.79
CA LYS A 37 -3.89 8.47 0.57
C LYS A 37 -3.72 6.97 0.79
N PRO A 38 -4.68 6.15 0.35
CA PRO A 38 -4.59 4.68 0.52
C PRO A 38 -3.59 4.10 -0.49
N ILE A 39 -2.37 3.90 -0.04
CA ILE A 39 -1.27 3.52 -0.92
C ILE A 39 -0.97 2.03 -0.90
N LEU A 40 -0.93 1.42 0.28
CA LEU A 40 -0.53 0.02 0.40
C LEU A 40 -1.64 -0.80 1.03
N LEU A 41 -1.83 -2.01 0.51
CA LEU A 41 -2.75 -2.98 1.10
C LEU A 41 -1.92 -4.13 1.61
N VAL A 42 -2.07 -4.46 2.90
CA VAL A 42 -1.28 -5.51 3.53
C VAL A 42 -2.19 -6.65 3.93
N CYS A 43 -1.96 -7.81 3.32
CA CYS A 43 -2.76 -9.01 3.58
C CYS A 43 -1.82 -10.20 3.76
N ASN A 44 -2.04 -11.00 4.79
CA ASN A 44 -1.22 -12.19 5.05
C ASN A 44 0.27 -11.86 5.08
N ASN A 45 0.64 -10.78 5.77
CA ASN A 45 2.03 -10.31 5.88
C ASN A 45 2.68 -10.12 4.50
N THR A 46 1.89 -9.65 3.53
CA THR A 46 2.38 -9.35 2.19
C THR A 46 1.86 -7.97 1.80
N VAL A 47 2.74 -7.15 1.23
CA VAL A 47 2.37 -5.80 0.82
C VAL A 47 2.02 -5.79 -0.66
N TYR A 48 0.85 -5.26 -0.96
CA TYR A 48 0.33 -5.17 -2.32
C TYR A 48 0.10 -3.72 -2.71
N VAL A 49 0.31 -3.41 -3.99
CA VAL A 49 -0.04 -2.11 -4.55
C VAL A 49 -0.79 -2.31 -5.85
N LYS A 50 -1.62 -1.33 -6.21
CA LYS A 50 -2.38 -1.39 -7.46
C LYS A 50 -1.45 -1.41 -8.65
N GLU A 51 -1.88 -2.11 -9.71
CA GLU A 51 -1.12 -2.18 -10.95
C GLU A 51 -1.30 -0.89 -11.75
N LEU A 52 -0.56 0.12 -11.38
CA LEU A 52 -0.61 1.40 -12.09
C LEU A 52 0.60 1.53 -13.00
N ASP A 53 0.40 2.17 -14.16
CA ASP A 53 1.47 2.30 -15.15
C ASP A 53 2.69 3.02 -14.61
N CYS A 54 2.50 3.96 -13.69
CA CYS A 54 3.60 4.76 -13.17
C CYS A 54 4.64 3.95 -12.41
N ILE A 55 4.29 2.75 -11.95
CA ILE A 55 5.22 1.89 -11.21
C ILE A 55 5.62 0.63 -11.95
N LYS A 56 5.06 0.42 -13.13
CA LYS A 56 5.29 -0.81 -13.87
C LYS A 56 6.77 -1.09 -14.10
N THR A 57 7.55 -0.07 -14.40
CA THR A 57 8.97 -0.23 -14.67
C THR A 57 9.80 -0.54 -13.44
N LEU A 58 9.23 -0.36 -12.26
CA LEU A 58 9.93 -0.67 -11.01
C LEU A 58 9.81 -2.15 -10.63
N PHE A 59 9.08 -2.92 -11.41
CA PHE A 59 8.92 -4.36 -11.20
C PHE A 59 9.51 -5.10 -12.40
N PRO A 60 10.83 -5.29 -12.44
CA PRO A 60 11.48 -5.93 -13.59
C PRO A 60 10.96 -7.33 -13.85
N LYS A 61 10.56 -8.03 -12.79
CA LYS A 61 9.87 -9.30 -12.92
C LYS A 61 8.55 -9.07 -12.25
N GLU A 62 7.49 -9.11 -13.02
CA GLU A 62 6.17 -8.83 -12.49
C GLU A 62 5.78 -9.80 -11.38
N ASN A 63 5.92 -9.33 -10.16
CA ASN A 63 5.54 -10.08 -8.98
C ASN A 63 4.11 -9.69 -8.65
N LYS A 64 3.18 -10.57 -8.90
CA LYS A 64 1.76 -10.26 -8.75
C LYS A 64 1.04 -11.28 -7.91
N GLY A 65 -0.05 -10.85 -7.32
CA GLY A 65 -0.90 -11.75 -6.54
C GLY A 65 -2.23 -11.11 -6.27
N PHE A 66 -3.09 -11.87 -5.62
CA PHE A 66 -4.42 -11.41 -5.24
C PHE A 66 -4.44 -11.21 -3.73
N PRO A 67 -4.68 -9.98 -3.26
CA PRO A 67 -4.66 -9.70 -1.81
C PRO A 67 -5.69 -10.50 -1.05
N TYR A 68 -6.85 -10.73 -1.68
CA TYR A 68 -7.92 -11.51 -1.07
C TYR A 68 -8.79 -12.07 -2.18
N LYS A 69 -9.65 -13.02 -1.82
CA LYS A 69 -10.52 -13.66 -2.80
C LYS A 69 -11.45 -12.63 -3.44
N GLY A 70 -11.47 -12.60 -4.76
CA GLY A 70 -12.32 -11.68 -5.50
C GLY A 70 -11.66 -10.34 -5.81
N ALA A 71 -10.47 -10.09 -5.28
CA ALA A 71 -9.74 -8.85 -5.58
C ALA A 71 -9.15 -8.89 -6.97
N LYS A 72 -8.86 -7.71 -7.51
CA LYS A 72 -8.07 -7.63 -8.73
C LYS A 72 -6.62 -7.98 -8.42
N GLU A 73 -5.90 -8.39 -9.44
CA GLU A 73 -4.48 -8.67 -9.28
C GLU A 73 -3.72 -7.39 -8.93
N HIS A 74 -2.76 -7.53 -8.03
CA HIS A 74 -1.94 -6.41 -7.55
C HIS A 74 -0.48 -6.80 -7.67
N TYR A 75 0.42 -5.81 -7.71
CA TYR A 75 1.84 -6.07 -7.57
C TYR A 75 2.16 -6.39 -6.13
N ILE A 76 3.09 -7.33 -5.93
CA ILE A 76 3.62 -7.66 -4.61
C ILE A 76 4.93 -6.89 -4.44
N VAL A 77 5.05 -6.16 -3.34
CA VAL A 77 6.20 -5.28 -3.11
C VAL A 77 7.18 -5.92 -2.14
N ASP A 78 8.48 -5.84 -2.48
CA ASP A 78 9.54 -6.26 -1.58
C ASP A 78 9.88 -5.06 -0.67
N VAL A 79 9.36 -5.09 0.56
CA VAL A 79 9.57 -3.99 1.49
C VAL A 79 10.97 -3.97 2.09
N GLU A 80 11.73 -5.03 1.92
CA GLU A 80 13.10 -5.09 2.43
C GLU A 80 14.05 -4.26 1.57
N ASP A 81 13.71 -4.04 0.32
CA ASP A 81 14.46 -3.13 -0.52
C ASP A 81 13.91 -1.72 -0.31
N LYS A 82 14.46 -1.05 0.68
CA LYS A 82 13.93 0.23 1.13
C LYS A 82 13.94 1.30 0.05
N VAL A 83 14.97 1.30 -0.79
CA VAL A 83 15.09 2.30 -1.85
C VAL A 83 13.98 2.13 -2.87
N ILE A 84 13.81 0.91 -3.37
CA ILE A 84 12.77 0.62 -4.35
C ILE A 84 11.39 0.83 -3.75
N PHE A 85 11.20 0.39 -2.50
CA PHE A 85 9.93 0.54 -1.82
C PHE A 85 9.51 2.01 -1.74
N ASN A 86 10.44 2.89 -1.35
CA ASN A 86 10.12 4.31 -1.25
C ASN A 86 9.94 4.98 -2.61
N ASN A 87 10.63 4.50 -3.64
CA ASN A 87 10.40 4.98 -5.00
C ASN A 87 8.98 4.65 -5.47
N ILE A 88 8.52 3.44 -5.14
CA ILE A 88 7.15 3.03 -5.47
C ILE A 88 6.15 3.93 -4.76
N ILE A 89 6.36 4.16 -3.48
CA ILE A 89 5.48 5.02 -2.69
C ILE A 89 5.44 6.44 -3.27
N ASP A 90 6.60 6.99 -3.62
CA ASP A 90 6.68 8.33 -4.16
C ASP A 90 5.82 8.47 -5.42
N LYS A 91 5.91 7.50 -6.32
CA LYS A 91 5.13 7.54 -7.55
C LYS A 91 3.63 7.39 -7.27
N LEU A 92 3.28 6.51 -6.35
CA LEU A 92 1.87 6.30 -6.02
C LEU A 92 1.26 7.52 -5.33
N VAL A 93 2.00 8.16 -4.43
CA VAL A 93 1.50 9.34 -3.75
C VAL A 93 1.20 10.46 -4.75
N ARG A 94 1.96 10.53 -5.85
CA ARG A 94 1.76 11.56 -6.86
C ARG A 94 0.52 11.34 -7.70
N VAL A 95 0.11 10.10 -7.91
CA VAL A 95 -1.01 9.79 -8.83
C VAL A 95 -2.30 9.38 -8.13
N ILE A 96 -2.21 8.79 -6.95
CA ILE A 96 -3.41 8.37 -6.23
C ILE A 96 -4.02 9.60 -5.55
N PRO A 97 -5.30 9.89 -5.79
CA PRO A 97 -5.93 11.05 -5.18
C PRO A 97 -6.29 10.80 -3.73
N LEU A 98 -6.54 11.88 -3.00
CA LEU A 98 -7.12 11.76 -1.68
C LEU A 98 -8.49 11.11 -1.80
N PRO A 99 -8.87 10.27 -0.83
CA PRO A 99 -10.21 9.70 -0.83
C PRO A 99 -11.25 10.81 -0.83
N VAL A 100 -12.25 10.66 -1.69
CA VAL A 100 -13.32 11.65 -1.76
C VAL A 100 -14.26 11.43 -0.60
N LYS A 101 -14.45 12.44 0.21
CA LYS A 101 -15.47 12.39 1.24
C LYS A 101 -16.80 12.59 0.59
N ASN A 102 -17.77 11.80 0.97
CA ASN A 102 -19.09 11.90 0.40
C ASN A 102 -19.80 13.09 1.02
N PRO A 103 -19.98 14.18 0.27
CA PRO A 103 -20.56 15.38 0.84
C PRO A 103 -22.00 15.20 1.28
N GLY A 104 -22.71 14.32 0.63
CA GLY A 104 -24.07 14.06 1.01
C GLY A 104 -24.22 13.35 2.32
N LYS A 105 -23.13 12.76 2.75
CA LYS A 105 -23.13 12.07 3.99
C LYS A 105 -22.43 12.80 5.05
N SER A 106 -21.40 13.41 4.69
CA SER A 106 -20.63 14.09 5.67
C SER A 106 -21.39 15.27 6.12
N GLY A 107 -22.35 15.28 5.32
CA GLY A 107 -23.04 16.25 5.86
C GLY A 107 -22.17 15.81 6.25
#